data_7c00c7f494c81eebd8286601e1af5f9a
#
_entry.id   7c00c7f494c81eebd8286601e1af5f9a
#
_cell.length_a   1.000
_cell.length_b   1.000
_cell.length_c   1.000
_cell.angle_alpha   90.00
_cell.angle_beta   90.00
_cell.angle_gamma   90.00
#
_symmetry.space_group_name_H-M   'P 1'
#
loop_
_entity.id
_entity.type
_entity.pdbx_description
1 polymer ?
#
loop_
_entity_poly.entity_id
_entity_poly.type
_entity_poly.pdbx_seq_one_letter_code
_entity_poly.pdbx_strand_id
1 'polypeptide(L)'
;MPGNSIYWYDFETFGRDPRRTRASQFAGIRTDEDLNIISEPLVFYCKPADDFLPDPMACLITGISPQKALQEGVCESEFIQRIEREFSQPGTCVAGYNSIRFDDELTRQLLYRNFYDPYEREWKNGNSRWDIIDMLRLCAATRSE
;
A
#
# COMPACT_ATOMS: atom_id res chain seq x y z
N MET A 1 -11.00 -24.22 -2.08
CA MET A 1 -9.92 -23.28 -1.70
C MET A 1 -10.17 -21.97 -2.41
N PRO A 2 -10.05 -20.83 -1.75
CA PRO A 2 -10.02 -19.59 -2.49
C PRO A 2 -8.82 -19.65 -3.46
N GLY A 3 -9.04 -19.31 -4.72
CA GLY A 3 -7.97 -19.25 -5.73
C GLY A 3 -6.98 -18.14 -5.37
N ASN A 4 -5.83 -18.13 -6.04
CA ASN A 4 -4.88 -17.03 -5.92
C ASN A 4 -5.52 -15.73 -6.40
N SER A 5 -5.09 -14.62 -5.83
CA SER A 5 -5.56 -13.30 -6.21
C SER A 5 -4.42 -12.29 -6.19
N ILE A 6 -4.59 -11.20 -6.91
CA ILE A 6 -3.65 -10.08 -6.90
C ILE A 6 -4.34 -8.91 -6.22
N TYR A 7 -3.69 -8.32 -5.24
CA TYR A 7 -4.15 -7.10 -4.60
C TYR A 7 -3.29 -5.92 -5.06
N TRP A 8 -3.85 -5.10 -5.90
CA TRP A 8 -3.23 -3.91 -6.45
C TRP A 8 -3.37 -2.76 -5.47
N TYR A 9 -2.29 -2.05 -5.15
CA TYR A 9 -2.35 -1.00 -4.16
C TYR A 9 -1.38 0.14 -4.43
N ASP A 10 -1.69 1.27 -3.83
CA ASP A 10 -0.87 2.47 -3.83
C ASP A 10 -1.12 3.29 -2.57
N PHE A 11 -0.10 4.00 -2.10
CA PHE A 11 -0.19 4.93 -0.98
C PHE A 11 0.09 6.35 -1.41
N GLU A 12 -0.65 7.29 -0.83
CA GLU A 12 -0.22 8.67 -0.71
C GLU A 12 0.35 8.91 0.69
N THR A 13 1.32 9.80 0.79
CA THR A 13 2.06 10.03 2.04
C THR A 13 2.22 11.51 2.35
N PHE A 14 2.48 11.81 3.62
CA PHE A 14 2.78 13.16 4.10
C PHE A 14 4.26 13.53 3.99
N GLY A 15 5.09 12.76 3.30
CA GLY A 15 6.51 13.01 3.11
C GLY A 15 7.16 12.03 2.12
N ARG A 16 8.45 12.19 1.87
CA ARG A 16 9.16 11.49 0.79
C ARG A 16 9.90 10.21 1.22
N ASP A 17 10.28 10.11 2.49
CA ASP A 17 11.05 8.97 2.98
C ASP A 17 10.10 7.91 3.57
N PRO A 18 9.93 6.73 2.94
CA PRO A 18 9.00 5.71 3.39
C PRO A 18 9.31 5.15 4.77
N ARG A 19 10.53 5.32 5.27
CA ARG A 19 10.94 4.88 6.62
C ARG A 19 10.53 5.86 7.71
N ARG A 20 10.32 7.12 7.37
CA ARG A 20 10.07 8.21 8.32
C ARG A 20 8.71 8.86 8.16
N THR A 21 8.15 8.81 6.95
CA THR A 21 6.86 9.43 6.67
C THR A 21 5.70 8.64 7.25
N ARG A 22 4.52 9.25 7.18
CA ARG A 22 3.23 8.66 7.53
C ARG A 22 2.34 8.61 6.29
N ALA A 23 1.51 7.58 6.21
CA ALA A 23 0.52 7.48 5.15
C ALA A 23 -0.55 8.57 5.28
N SER A 24 -1.03 9.08 4.16
CA SER A 24 -2.18 9.99 4.08
C SER A 24 -3.39 9.36 3.43
N GLN A 25 -3.19 8.46 2.46
CA GLN A 25 -4.27 7.73 1.79
C GLN A 25 -3.77 6.34 1.39
N PHE A 26 -4.69 5.41 1.35
CA PHE A 26 -4.53 4.09 0.73
C PHE A 26 -5.58 3.91 -0.37
N ALA A 27 -5.17 3.32 -1.46
CA ALA A 27 -6.06 2.82 -2.51
C ALA A 27 -5.70 1.38 -2.86
N GLY A 28 -6.69 0.51 -2.95
CA GLY A 28 -6.46 -0.88 -3.32
C GLY A 28 -7.67 -1.54 -3.95
N ILE A 29 -7.40 -2.57 -4.77
CA ILE A 29 -8.42 -3.37 -5.43
C ILE A 29 -7.90 -4.79 -5.66
N ARG A 30 -8.78 -5.77 -5.56
CA ARG A 30 -8.45 -7.18 -5.77
C ARG A 30 -8.92 -7.67 -7.13
N THR A 31 -8.05 -8.41 -7.80
CA THR A 31 -8.37 -9.15 -9.04
C THR A 31 -8.08 -10.64 -8.85
N ASP A 32 -8.66 -11.45 -9.72
CA ASP A 32 -8.18 -12.81 -9.96
C ASP A 32 -6.90 -12.80 -10.82
N GLU A 33 -6.38 -13.98 -11.16
CA GLU A 33 -5.17 -14.15 -11.99
C GLU A 33 -5.40 -13.76 -13.45
N ASP A 34 -6.66 -13.70 -13.90
CA ASP A 34 -7.06 -13.23 -15.24
C ASP A 34 -7.34 -11.73 -15.28
N LEU A 35 -7.04 -11.01 -14.19
CA LEU A 35 -7.24 -9.57 -14.01
C LEU A 35 -8.70 -9.11 -13.97
N ASN A 36 -9.64 -10.01 -13.72
CA ASN A 36 -11.02 -9.61 -13.46
C ASN A 36 -11.13 -9.04 -12.03
N ILE A 37 -11.83 -7.92 -11.89
CA ILE A 37 -12.07 -7.31 -10.57
C ILE A 37 -13.03 -8.20 -9.77
N ILE A 38 -12.61 -8.61 -8.57
CA ILE A 38 -13.37 -9.51 -7.68
C ILE A 38 -13.68 -8.91 -6.31
N SER A 39 -13.37 -7.64 -6.10
CA SER A 39 -13.74 -6.90 -4.88
C SER A 39 -14.09 -5.46 -5.19
N GLU A 40 -14.82 -4.82 -4.26
CA GLU A 40 -14.98 -3.37 -4.30
C GLU A 40 -13.64 -2.67 -4.02
N PRO A 41 -13.37 -1.50 -4.64
CA PRO A 41 -12.21 -0.70 -4.32
C PRO A 41 -12.21 -0.25 -2.87
N LEU A 42 -11.07 -0.32 -2.22
CA LEU A 42 -10.86 0.21 -0.88
C LEU A 42 -10.04 1.50 -0.99
N VAL A 43 -10.65 2.64 -0.71
CA VAL A 43 -10.00 3.96 -0.75
C VAL A 43 -10.36 4.74 0.51
N PHE A 44 -9.36 5.14 1.29
CA PHE A 44 -9.60 5.89 2.53
C PHE A 44 -8.35 6.64 3.00
N TYR A 45 -8.57 7.64 3.86
CA TYR A 45 -7.52 8.49 4.40
C TYR A 45 -7.06 8.02 5.77
N CYS A 46 -5.79 8.34 6.08
CA CYS A 46 -5.19 8.18 7.39
C CYS A 46 -5.02 9.55 8.06
N LYS A 47 -5.46 9.69 9.29
CA LYS A 47 -5.20 10.89 10.08
C LYS A 47 -3.69 11.02 10.32
N PRO A 48 -3.10 12.21 10.15
CA PRO A 48 -1.74 12.45 10.61
C PRO A 48 -1.66 12.23 12.12
N ALA A 49 -0.59 11.58 12.59
CA ALA A 49 -0.34 11.38 14.01
C ALA A 49 0.06 12.70 14.68
N ASP A 50 -0.24 12.84 15.96
CA ASP A 50 0.04 14.08 16.73
C ASP A 50 1.55 14.37 16.88
N ASP A 51 2.40 13.36 16.71
CA ASP A 51 3.86 13.43 16.78
C ASP A 51 4.54 13.64 15.43
N PHE A 52 3.77 13.89 14.36
CA PHE A 52 4.28 13.99 13.01
C PHE A 52 3.78 15.26 12.31
N LEU A 53 4.71 16.02 11.74
CA LEU A 53 4.40 17.20 10.94
C LEU A 53 4.40 16.84 9.44
N PRO A 54 3.26 16.92 8.75
CA PRO A 54 3.18 16.71 7.30
C PRO A 54 4.05 17.69 6.52
N ASP A 55 4.75 17.20 5.49
CA ASP A 55 5.53 18.01 4.57
C ASP A 55 4.57 18.80 3.64
N PRO A 56 4.63 20.13 3.63
CA PRO A 56 3.77 20.95 2.78
C PRO A 56 3.88 20.62 1.29
N MET A 57 5.07 20.24 0.81
CA MET A 57 5.26 19.86 -0.60
C MET A 57 4.55 18.53 -0.91
N ALA A 58 4.60 17.56 -0.01
CA ALA A 58 3.86 16.32 -0.18
C ALA A 58 2.35 16.58 -0.23
N CYS A 59 1.83 17.43 0.64
CA CYS A 59 0.42 17.82 0.63
C CYS A 59 0.00 18.53 -0.67
N LEU A 60 0.87 19.36 -1.23
CA LEU A 60 0.62 20.02 -2.52
C LEU A 60 0.61 19.03 -3.70
N ILE A 61 1.53 18.09 -3.71
CA ILE A 61 1.64 17.08 -4.77
C ILE A 61 0.45 16.11 -4.76
N THR A 62 0.09 15.63 -3.58
CA THR A 62 -1.00 14.66 -3.43
C THR A 62 -2.40 15.28 -3.43
N GLY A 63 -2.48 16.58 -3.17
CA GLY A 63 -3.76 17.28 -2.96
C GLY A 63 -4.45 16.94 -1.64
N ILE A 64 -3.75 16.27 -0.72
CA ILE A 64 -4.28 15.86 0.57
C ILE A 64 -3.73 16.78 1.65
N SER A 65 -4.57 17.71 2.12
CA SER A 65 -4.20 18.57 3.24
C SER A 65 -4.29 17.82 4.57
N PRO A 66 -3.51 18.20 5.58
CA PRO A 66 -3.64 17.64 6.93
C PRO A 66 -5.06 17.79 7.50
N GLN A 67 -5.71 18.92 7.21
CA GLN A 67 -7.08 19.19 7.66
C GLN A 67 -8.08 18.21 7.05
N LYS A 68 -7.97 17.93 5.75
CA LYS A 68 -8.80 16.93 5.06
C LYS A 68 -8.59 15.55 5.67
N ALA A 69 -7.35 15.14 5.86
CA ALA A 69 -7.02 13.85 6.45
C ALA A 69 -7.48 13.72 7.91
N LEU A 70 -7.44 14.80 8.69
CA LEU A 70 -7.99 14.83 10.05
C LEU A 70 -9.51 14.70 10.07
N GLN A 71 -10.19 15.31 9.11
CA GLN A 71 -11.65 15.31 9.03
C GLN A 71 -12.23 13.99 8.49
N GLU A 72 -11.62 13.44 7.43
CA GLU A 72 -12.15 12.30 6.68
C GLU A 72 -11.44 10.97 6.99
N GLY A 73 -10.26 11.01 7.59
CA GLY A 73 -9.43 9.85 7.83
C GLY A 73 -9.76 9.08 9.11
N VAL A 74 -9.23 7.87 9.17
CA VAL A 74 -9.23 7.02 10.37
C VAL A 74 -7.86 7.10 11.06
N CYS A 75 -7.77 6.68 12.33
CA CYS A 75 -6.48 6.60 13.02
C CYS A 75 -5.57 5.54 12.39
N GLU A 76 -4.25 5.66 12.58
CA GLU A 76 -3.27 4.77 11.94
C GLU A 76 -3.49 3.29 12.29
N SER A 77 -3.90 2.97 13.51
CA SER A 77 -4.18 1.59 13.93
C SER A 77 -5.35 0.98 13.17
N GLU A 78 -6.42 1.71 12.97
CA GLU A 78 -7.55 1.27 12.16
C GLU A 78 -7.18 1.21 10.67
N PHE A 79 -6.40 2.18 10.21
CA PHE A 79 -5.92 2.26 8.84
C PHE A 79 -5.15 1.01 8.45
N ILE A 80 -4.11 0.65 9.20
CA ILE A 80 -3.31 -0.54 8.89
C ILE A 80 -4.08 -1.85 9.14
N GLN A 81 -4.99 -1.89 10.11
CA GLN A 81 -5.81 -3.08 10.34
C GLN A 81 -6.68 -3.42 9.13
N ARG A 82 -7.27 -2.41 8.48
CA ARG A 82 -8.06 -2.61 7.25
C ARG A 82 -7.22 -3.11 6.10
N ILE A 83 -6.01 -2.56 5.94
CA ILE A 83 -5.05 -2.96 4.89
C ILE A 83 -4.54 -4.38 5.14
N GLU A 84 -4.18 -4.69 6.38
CA GLU A 84 -3.66 -6.01 6.76
C GLU A 84 -4.68 -7.12 6.49
N ARG A 85 -5.97 -6.88 6.72
CA ARG A 85 -7.05 -7.83 6.40
C ARG A 85 -7.08 -8.20 4.92
N GLU A 86 -6.77 -7.25 4.03
CA GLU A 86 -6.68 -7.51 2.60
C GLU A 86 -5.39 -8.25 2.25
N PHE A 87 -4.26 -7.80 2.79
CA PHE A 87 -2.95 -8.37 2.45
C PHE A 87 -2.74 -9.77 3.01
N SER A 88 -3.34 -10.10 4.15
CA SER A 88 -3.17 -11.39 4.82
C SER A 88 -4.08 -12.52 4.30
N GLN A 89 -5.02 -12.21 3.40
CA GLN A 89 -5.85 -13.26 2.81
C GLN A 89 -4.97 -14.31 2.11
N PRO A 90 -5.20 -15.62 2.33
CA PRO A 90 -4.38 -16.67 1.74
C PRO A 90 -4.32 -16.61 0.21
N GLY A 91 -3.14 -16.84 -0.36
CA GLY A 91 -2.92 -16.82 -1.80
C GLY A 91 -2.94 -15.42 -2.43
N THR A 92 -2.73 -14.36 -1.62
CA THR A 92 -2.67 -12.99 -2.12
C THR A 92 -1.25 -12.63 -2.59
N CYS A 93 -1.13 -12.22 -3.85
CA CYS A 93 0.02 -11.48 -4.35
C CYS A 93 -0.25 -9.98 -4.24
N VAL A 94 0.47 -9.29 -3.38
CA VAL A 94 0.34 -7.83 -3.23
C VAL A 94 1.23 -7.15 -4.27
N ALA A 95 0.66 -6.33 -5.14
CA ALA A 95 1.34 -5.74 -6.28
C ALA A 95 1.13 -4.23 -6.38
N GLY A 96 2.18 -3.51 -6.73
CA GLY A 96 2.17 -2.08 -6.95
C GLY A 96 3.20 -1.64 -7.97
N TYR A 97 3.28 -0.34 -8.23
CA TYR A 97 4.29 0.26 -9.09
C TYR A 97 5.37 0.95 -8.27
N ASN A 98 6.63 0.55 -8.44
CA ASN A 98 7.77 0.96 -7.61
C ASN A 98 7.56 0.66 -6.11
N SER A 99 6.73 -0.34 -5.82
CA SER A 99 6.24 -0.65 -4.48
C SER A 99 7.32 -1.22 -3.56
N ILE A 100 8.24 -2.04 -4.07
CA ILE A 100 9.30 -2.65 -3.25
C ILE A 100 10.17 -1.59 -2.56
N ARG A 101 10.43 -0.48 -3.22
CA ARG A 101 11.29 0.59 -2.69
C ARG A 101 10.55 1.62 -1.84
N PHE A 102 9.23 1.74 -2.00
CA PHE A 102 8.44 2.76 -1.32
C PHE A 102 7.29 2.17 -0.51
N ASP A 103 6.24 1.69 -1.17
CA ASP A 103 5.00 1.26 -0.52
C ASP A 103 5.17 0.06 0.41
N ASP A 104 6.00 -0.90 0.02
CA ASP A 104 6.31 -2.06 0.88
C ASP A 104 7.08 -1.64 2.14
N GLU A 105 8.04 -0.73 2.00
CA GLU A 105 8.78 -0.22 3.16
C GLU A 105 7.87 0.59 4.08
N LEU A 106 7.01 1.44 3.52
CA LEU A 106 5.98 2.15 4.28
C LEU A 106 5.04 1.18 5.01
N THR A 107 4.59 0.14 4.33
CA THR A 107 3.72 -0.90 4.90
C THR A 107 4.40 -1.60 6.08
N ARG A 108 5.67 -1.95 5.95
CA ARG A 108 6.47 -2.54 7.03
C ARG A 108 6.54 -1.64 8.26
N GLN A 109 6.76 -0.34 8.07
CA GLN A 109 6.77 0.64 9.15
C GLN A 109 5.39 0.77 9.81
N LEU A 110 4.31 0.79 9.03
CA LEU A 110 2.95 0.82 9.54
C LEU A 110 2.63 -0.43 10.37
N LEU A 111 2.96 -1.60 9.88
CA LEU A 111 2.76 -2.87 10.58
C LEU A 111 3.55 -2.91 11.90
N TYR A 112 4.84 -2.59 11.84
CA TYR A 112 5.72 -2.59 13.02
C TYR A 112 5.21 -1.65 14.12
N ARG A 113 4.85 -0.40 13.79
CA ARG A 113 4.35 0.57 14.77
C ARG A 113 3.03 0.14 15.43
N ASN A 114 2.25 -0.71 14.75
CA ASN A 114 0.96 -1.17 15.22
C ASN A 114 0.97 -2.64 15.71
N PHE A 115 2.16 -3.14 16.05
CA PHE A 115 2.38 -4.46 16.67
C PHE A 115 2.03 -5.67 15.81
N TYR A 116 2.07 -5.52 14.49
CA TYR A 116 2.03 -6.64 13.54
C TYR A 116 3.45 -7.04 13.13
N ASP A 117 3.62 -8.28 12.67
CA ASP A 117 4.87 -8.69 12.03
C ASP A 117 5.02 -7.99 10.68
N PRO A 118 6.13 -7.24 10.44
CA PRO A 118 6.30 -6.46 9.22
C PRO A 118 6.42 -7.28 7.94
N TYR A 119 6.79 -8.56 8.04
CA TYR A 119 7.19 -9.41 6.92
C TYR A 119 6.24 -10.57 6.67
N GLU A 120 5.43 -10.97 7.65
CA GLU A 120 4.62 -12.19 7.60
C GLU A 120 3.68 -12.23 6.38
N ARG A 121 3.09 -11.10 6.02
CA ARG A 121 2.23 -10.96 4.85
C ARG A 121 2.91 -11.25 3.51
N GLU A 122 4.24 -11.24 3.46
CA GLU A 122 5.03 -11.37 2.22
C GLU A 122 5.26 -12.85 1.84
N TRP A 123 5.03 -13.78 2.76
CA TRP A 123 5.34 -15.20 2.55
C TRP A 123 4.34 -16.18 3.19
N LYS A 124 3.64 -15.78 4.24
CA LYS A 124 2.72 -16.67 4.97
C LYS A 124 1.49 -17.00 4.12
N ASN A 125 0.96 -18.21 4.29
CA ASN A 125 -0.27 -18.68 3.63
C ASN A 125 -0.22 -18.65 2.10
N GLY A 126 0.95 -18.82 1.48
CA GLY A 126 1.11 -18.76 0.04
C GLY A 126 1.09 -17.33 -0.54
N ASN A 127 1.23 -16.34 0.32
CA ASN A 127 1.25 -14.93 -0.08
C ASN A 127 2.61 -14.56 -0.69
N SER A 128 2.60 -13.52 -1.49
CA SER A 128 3.78 -12.97 -2.15
C SER A 128 3.61 -11.48 -2.41
N ARG A 129 4.65 -10.86 -2.95
CA ARG A 129 4.60 -9.46 -3.39
C ARG A 129 5.28 -9.30 -4.73
N TRP A 130 4.83 -8.33 -5.50
CA TRP A 130 5.35 -8.04 -6.83
C TRP A 130 5.47 -6.54 -7.07
N ASP A 131 6.47 -6.16 -7.88
CA ASP A 131 6.66 -4.77 -8.33
C ASP A 131 6.61 -4.72 -9.86
N ILE A 132 5.61 -4.05 -10.39
CA ILE A 132 5.39 -3.96 -11.83
C ILE A 132 6.51 -3.18 -12.54
N ILE A 133 7.21 -2.27 -11.88
CA ILE A 133 8.26 -1.48 -12.50
C ILE A 133 9.37 -2.35 -13.07
N ASP A 134 9.73 -3.43 -12.37
CA ASP A 134 10.78 -4.34 -12.82
C ASP A 134 10.33 -5.19 -13.99
N MET A 135 9.06 -5.57 -14.04
CA MET A 135 8.44 -6.24 -15.20
C MET A 135 8.44 -5.34 -16.42
N LEU A 136 8.04 -4.08 -16.28
CA LEU A 136 8.03 -3.12 -17.38
C LEU A 136 9.44 -2.84 -17.91
N ARG A 137 10.42 -2.74 -17.02
CA ARG A 137 11.84 -2.60 -17.39
C ARG A 137 12.35 -3.81 -18.17
N LEU A 138 12.00 -5.02 -17.72
CA LEU A 138 12.35 -6.25 -18.44
C LEU A 138 11.70 -6.30 -19.83
N CYS A 139 10.41 -6.02 -19.91
CA CYS A 139 9.68 -5.96 -21.18
C CYS A 139 10.30 -4.92 -22.13
N ALA A 140 10.66 -3.74 -21.64
CA ALA A 140 11.31 -2.72 -22.44
C ALA A 140 12.70 -3.14 -22.93
N ALA A 141 13.49 -3.82 -22.08
CA ALA A 141 14.83 -4.28 -22.42
C ALA A 141 14.85 -5.46 -23.42
N THR A 142 13.80 -6.27 -23.44
CA THR A 142 13.70 -7.47 -24.30
C THR A 142 12.84 -7.25 -25.55
N ARG A 143 12.26 -6.06 -25.70
CA ARG A 143 11.45 -5.74 -26.90
C ARG A 143 12.36 -5.66 -28.13
N SER A 144 12.11 -6.51 -29.10
CA SER A 144 12.69 -6.36 -30.46
C SER A 144 12.06 -5.13 -31.13
N GLU A 145 12.92 -4.30 -31.73
CA GLU A 145 12.45 -3.15 -32.55
C GLU A 145 11.58 -3.63 -33.72
#